data_6a59cd8f360dd0cce661e202a276690b
#
_entry.id   6a59cd8f360dd0cce661e202a276690b
#
_cell.length_a   1.000
_cell.length_b   1.000
_cell.length_c   1.000
_cell.angle_alpha   90.00
_cell.angle_beta   90.00
_cell.angle_gamma   90.00
#
_symmetry.space_group_name_H-M   'P 1'
#
loop_
_entity.id
_entity.type
_entity.pdbx_description
1 polymer ?
#
loop_
_entity_poly.entity_id
_entity_poly.type
_entity_poly.pdbx_seq_one_letter_code
_entity_poly.pdbx_strand_id
1 'polypeptide(L)'
;MKKNKTIQNRLSKSQSPYLLQHASNPVDWFPWSDEAFKKAEDENKPIFLSIGYSTCHWCHVMEHESFEDSTVAELMNENFVNIKVDREEMPEVDHLYMSVCQAMTGRGGWPLTIIMTPDKEPFFAGTYFPKTGQGQRPGMLQLIPSLANAWVNKQDEIRQSIDKVKDYLIQINTSTPGDEWDEAMVKDAFTHFASSYDPEYGGFGRAPKFPSPHNLILLLRYSKIYDDQNALKMVDTTLHYMRLGGMFDQIGLGFHRYSTDKRWLLPHFEKMLYDQAMLSFAYIEAYQVTGNESHASVAREIFNYVLRDMTHEDGGFFSAEDADSEGEEGTFYVWTKDELIEILGRRNGEIMNKVYGFTDAGNFHDEATGQTTGKNIPFLSLQPQKDLIIKLGIKSNKLDSIIEESREQLFKYR
;
A
#
# COMPACT_ATOMS: atom_id res chain seq x y z
N MET A 1 28.36 -32.13 6.19
CA MET A 1 27.41 -31.21 5.53
C MET A 1 28.19 -29.98 5.08
N LYS A 2 28.45 -29.83 3.77
CA LYS A 2 29.00 -28.56 3.23
C LYS A 2 27.93 -27.51 3.37
N LYS A 3 28.19 -26.46 4.15
CA LYS A 3 27.37 -25.21 4.10
C LYS A 3 27.46 -24.73 2.65
N ASN A 4 26.36 -24.80 1.90
CA ASN A 4 26.23 -24.03 0.65
C ASN A 4 26.52 -22.59 1.00
N LYS A 5 27.60 -22.01 0.47
CA LYS A 5 27.81 -20.57 0.49
C LYS A 5 26.69 -19.99 -0.37
N THR A 6 25.70 -19.36 0.23
CA THR A 6 24.73 -18.54 -0.50
C THR A 6 25.55 -17.50 -1.26
N ILE A 7 25.49 -17.54 -2.58
CA ILE A 7 26.16 -16.55 -3.43
C ILE A 7 25.41 -15.25 -3.19
N GLN A 8 26.09 -14.25 -2.67
CA GLN A 8 25.52 -12.92 -2.46
C GLN A 8 25.89 -12.04 -3.66
N ASN A 9 24.91 -11.33 -4.20
CA ASN A 9 25.12 -10.33 -5.22
C ASN A 9 25.62 -8.99 -4.60
N ARG A 10 25.74 -7.92 -5.41
CA ARG A 10 26.30 -6.62 -4.98
C ARG A 10 25.46 -5.91 -3.93
N LEU A 11 24.15 -6.20 -3.85
CA LEU A 11 23.25 -5.58 -2.89
C LEU A 11 23.57 -5.92 -1.43
N SER A 12 24.34 -7.01 -1.19
CA SER A 12 24.81 -7.38 0.15
C SER A 12 25.65 -6.32 0.86
N LYS A 13 26.11 -5.29 0.13
CA LYS A 13 26.87 -4.16 0.67
C LYS A 13 26.01 -2.92 0.92
N SER A 14 24.73 -2.98 0.59
CA SER A 14 23.79 -1.89 0.83
C SER A 14 23.45 -1.73 2.31
N GLN A 15 22.91 -0.57 2.68
CA GLN A 15 22.29 -0.34 3.98
C GLN A 15 20.75 -0.34 3.92
N SER A 16 20.19 -0.25 2.71
CA SER A 16 18.75 -0.36 2.49
C SER A 16 18.23 -1.72 2.90
N PRO A 17 17.24 -1.83 3.79
CA PRO A 17 16.57 -3.09 4.11
C PRO A 17 16.01 -3.78 2.86
N TYR A 18 15.41 -3.03 1.95
CA TYR A 18 14.87 -3.54 0.70
C TYR A 18 15.94 -4.16 -0.21
N LEU A 19 17.06 -3.47 -0.40
CA LEU A 19 18.13 -4.01 -1.24
C LEU A 19 18.77 -5.25 -0.59
N LEU A 20 18.89 -5.27 0.73
CA LEU A 20 19.42 -6.42 1.47
C LEU A 20 18.51 -7.66 1.37
N GLN A 21 17.19 -7.51 1.30
CA GLN A 21 16.26 -8.62 1.04
C GLN A 21 16.63 -9.36 -0.26
N HIS A 22 16.99 -8.61 -1.30
CA HIS A 22 17.36 -9.16 -2.62
C HIS A 22 18.83 -9.58 -2.75
N ALA A 23 19.63 -9.48 -1.70
CA ALA A 23 21.08 -9.77 -1.76
C ALA A 23 21.41 -11.23 -2.05
N SER A 24 20.51 -12.16 -1.76
CA SER A 24 20.66 -13.60 -1.99
C SER A 24 20.01 -14.13 -3.27
N ASN A 25 19.32 -13.25 -4.02
CA ASN A 25 18.71 -13.65 -5.28
C ASN A 25 19.77 -14.11 -6.29
N PRO A 26 19.47 -15.12 -7.13
CA PRO A 26 20.36 -15.55 -8.23
C PRO A 26 20.47 -14.51 -9.35
N VAL A 27 19.61 -13.50 -9.41
CA VAL A 27 19.74 -12.35 -10.31
C VAL A 27 20.97 -11.52 -9.91
N ASP A 28 21.81 -11.17 -10.87
CA ASP A 28 23.00 -10.30 -10.67
C ASP A 28 22.59 -8.85 -10.53
N TRP A 29 22.01 -8.51 -9.39
CA TRP A 29 21.53 -7.19 -9.06
C TRP A 29 22.67 -6.22 -8.80
N PHE A 30 22.55 -5.03 -9.38
CA PHE A 30 23.33 -3.83 -9.07
C PHE A 30 22.46 -2.83 -8.30
N PRO A 31 23.01 -2.04 -7.38
CA PRO A 31 22.40 -0.80 -6.97
C PRO A 31 22.43 0.21 -8.13
N TRP A 32 21.68 1.28 -8.04
CA TRP A 32 21.76 2.41 -8.98
C TRP A 32 23.14 3.06 -8.89
N SER A 33 24.00 2.79 -9.86
CA SER A 33 25.40 3.17 -9.80
C SER A 33 26.04 3.31 -11.20
N ASP A 34 27.10 4.11 -11.28
CA ASP A 34 27.88 4.29 -12.52
C ASP A 34 28.47 2.96 -13.01
N GLU A 35 28.79 2.03 -12.10
CA GLU A 35 29.27 0.68 -12.46
C GLU A 35 28.21 -0.06 -13.29
N ALA A 36 26.95 -0.01 -12.90
CA ALA A 36 25.86 -0.66 -13.62
C ALA A 36 25.67 -0.05 -15.03
N PHE A 37 25.62 1.27 -15.11
CA PHE A 37 25.42 1.97 -16.40
C PHE A 37 26.59 1.73 -17.35
N LYS A 38 27.82 1.83 -16.83
CA LYS A 38 29.01 1.54 -17.63
C LYS A 38 29.03 0.10 -18.15
N LYS A 39 28.65 -0.87 -17.32
CA LYS A 39 28.50 -2.26 -17.73
C LYS A 39 27.46 -2.41 -18.85
N ALA A 40 26.33 -1.75 -18.75
CA ALA A 40 25.28 -1.78 -19.76
C ALA A 40 25.76 -1.21 -21.11
N GLU A 41 26.53 -0.11 -21.07
CA GLU A 41 27.17 0.50 -22.24
C GLU A 41 28.24 -0.44 -22.85
N ASP A 42 29.20 -0.92 -22.03
CA ASP A 42 30.31 -1.78 -22.47
C ASP A 42 29.82 -3.09 -23.09
N GLU A 43 28.73 -3.68 -22.57
CA GLU A 43 28.13 -4.91 -23.06
C GLU A 43 27.02 -4.70 -24.11
N ASN A 44 26.65 -3.45 -24.39
CA ASN A 44 25.53 -3.08 -25.24
C ASN A 44 24.23 -3.83 -24.87
N LYS A 45 23.93 -3.87 -23.57
CA LYS A 45 22.74 -4.49 -23.01
C LYS A 45 21.75 -3.46 -22.51
N PRO A 46 20.44 -3.68 -22.66
CA PRO A 46 19.45 -2.85 -22.01
C PRO A 46 19.47 -3.08 -20.50
N ILE A 47 18.95 -2.13 -19.75
CA ILE A 47 18.86 -2.18 -18.30
C ILE A 47 17.45 -2.67 -17.91
N PHE A 48 17.40 -3.66 -17.02
CA PHE A 48 16.18 -4.06 -16.31
C PHE A 48 16.20 -3.35 -14.94
N LEU A 49 15.39 -2.31 -14.78
CA LEU A 49 15.25 -1.56 -13.55
C LEU A 49 14.02 -2.02 -12.78
N SER A 50 14.20 -2.47 -11.55
CA SER A 50 13.14 -2.83 -10.62
C SER A 50 13.15 -1.89 -9.42
N ILE A 51 12.05 -1.19 -9.17
CA ILE A 51 11.90 -0.27 -8.06
C ILE A 51 10.81 -0.77 -7.12
N GLY A 52 11.05 -0.70 -5.83
CA GLY A 52 10.13 -1.09 -4.79
C GLY A 52 10.55 -0.53 -3.43
N TYR A 53 10.09 -1.13 -2.35
CA TYR A 53 10.43 -0.78 -0.97
C TYR A 53 10.22 -1.99 -0.05
N SER A 54 10.77 -1.95 1.16
CA SER A 54 10.92 -3.13 2.03
C SER A 54 9.60 -3.80 2.47
N THR A 55 8.53 -3.03 2.65
CA THR A 55 7.22 -3.53 3.10
C THR A 55 6.23 -3.79 1.95
N CYS A 56 6.71 -3.81 0.71
CA CYS A 56 5.88 -3.95 -0.47
C CYS A 56 5.51 -5.41 -0.73
N HIS A 57 4.32 -5.83 -0.35
CA HIS A 57 3.81 -7.21 -0.55
C HIS A 57 4.02 -7.74 -1.98
N TRP A 58 3.54 -7.02 -3.01
CA TRP A 58 3.70 -7.47 -4.40
C TRP A 58 5.15 -7.49 -4.89
N CYS A 59 6.06 -6.75 -4.20
CA CYS A 59 7.50 -6.87 -4.46
C CYS A 59 8.02 -8.19 -3.92
N HIS A 60 7.58 -8.63 -2.74
CA HIS A 60 7.91 -9.94 -2.15
C HIS A 60 7.36 -11.08 -3.02
N VAL A 61 6.10 -10.98 -3.46
CA VAL A 61 5.50 -11.96 -4.38
C VAL A 61 6.34 -12.09 -5.66
N MET A 62 6.73 -10.96 -6.29
CA MET A 62 7.56 -10.99 -7.50
C MET A 62 8.97 -11.53 -7.23
N GLU A 63 9.52 -11.31 -6.05
CA GLU A 63 10.79 -11.87 -5.62
C GLU A 63 10.71 -13.40 -5.57
N HIS A 64 9.79 -13.95 -4.79
CA HIS A 64 9.64 -15.39 -4.59
C HIS A 64 9.27 -16.11 -5.87
N GLU A 65 8.38 -15.57 -6.69
CA GLU A 65 7.97 -16.20 -7.94
C GLU A 65 9.02 -16.11 -9.05
N SER A 66 9.76 -15.00 -9.14
CA SER A 66 10.58 -14.67 -10.30
C SER A 66 12.06 -14.48 -9.97
N PHE A 67 12.41 -13.63 -9.01
CA PHE A 67 13.81 -13.25 -8.79
C PHE A 67 14.63 -14.30 -8.04
N GLU A 68 13.99 -15.19 -7.30
CA GLU A 68 14.59 -16.36 -6.67
C GLU A 68 14.67 -17.57 -7.62
N ASP A 69 13.93 -17.55 -8.73
CA ASP A 69 13.94 -18.64 -9.70
C ASP A 69 15.18 -18.60 -10.61
N SER A 70 15.93 -19.70 -10.64
CA SER A 70 17.18 -19.79 -11.40
C SER A 70 17.00 -19.62 -12.90
N THR A 71 15.88 -20.08 -13.47
CA THR A 71 15.61 -19.96 -14.92
C THR A 71 15.34 -18.52 -15.32
N VAL A 72 14.54 -17.82 -14.51
CA VAL A 72 14.28 -16.38 -14.72
C VAL A 72 15.58 -15.59 -14.54
N ALA A 73 16.35 -15.90 -13.49
CA ALA A 73 17.61 -15.22 -13.22
C ALA A 73 18.65 -15.41 -14.34
N GLU A 74 18.78 -16.63 -14.89
CA GLU A 74 19.65 -16.90 -16.06
C GLU A 74 19.25 -16.01 -17.25
N LEU A 75 17.95 -15.98 -17.60
CA LEU A 75 17.45 -15.15 -18.69
C LEU A 75 17.69 -13.64 -18.45
N MET A 76 17.49 -13.17 -17.21
CA MET A 76 17.74 -11.77 -16.85
C MET A 76 19.21 -11.43 -16.95
N ASN A 77 20.10 -12.25 -16.39
CA ASN A 77 21.56 -12.02 -16.37
C ASN A 77 22.18 -12.08 -17.78
N GLU A 78 21.66 -12.95 -18.64
CA GLU A 78 22.12 -13.04 -20.03
C GLU A 78 21.77 -11.81 -20.86
N ASN A 79 20.56 -11.27 -20.67
CA ASN A 79 19.99 -10.30 -21.59
C ASN A 79 20.00 -8.86 -21.09
N PHE A 80 20.19 -8.62 -19.78
CA PHE A 80 20.11 -7.30 -19.16
C PHE A 80 21.24 -7.05 -18.18
N VAL A 81 21.47 -5.77 -17.90
CA VAL A 81 22.09 -5.34 -16.64
C VAL A 81 20.95 -5.04 -15.67
N ASN A 82 20.87 -5.74 -14.55
CA ASN A 82 19.75 -5.69 -13.62
C ASN A 82 20.03 -4.72 -12.49
N ILE A 83 19.21 -3.67 -12.37
CA ILE A 83 19.33 -2.64 -11.34
C ILE A 83 18.13 -2.71 -10.40
N LYS A 84 18.42 -2.69 -9.09
CA LYS A 84 17.42 -2.64 -8.02
C LYS A 84 17.49 -1.28 -7.33
N VAL A 85 16.34 -0.65 -7.11
CA VAL A 85 16.24 0.67 -6.44
C VAL A 85 15.23 0.59 -5.31
N ASP A 86 15.65 1.10 -4.15
CA ASP A 86 14.74 1.40 -3.05
C ASP A 86 14.17 2.81 -3.25
N ARG A 87 12.84 2.91 -3.41
CA ARG A 87 12.17 4.19 -3.59
C ARG A 87 12.28 5.12 -2.38
N GLU A 88 12.50 4.55 -1.20
CA GLU A 88 12.62 5.34 0.03
C GLU A 88 13.98 6.00 0.15
N GLU A 89 15.03 5.40 -0.44
CA GLU A 89 16.36 6.01 -0.54
C GLU A 89 16.51 6.92 -1.78
N MET A 90 15.81 6.59 -2.89
CA MET A 90 15.91 7.30 -4.17
C MET A 90 14.52 7.70 -4.72
N PRO A 91 13.75 8.55 -4.00
CA PRO A 91 12.41 8.94 -4.40
C PRO A 91 12.36 9.71 -5.72
N GLU A 92 13.43 10.41 -6.10
CA GLU A 92 13.55 11.12 -7.38
C GLU A 92 13.59 10.16 -8.57
N VAL A 93 14.25 9.00 -8.43
CA VAL A 93 14.30 7.95 -9.45
C VAL A 93 12.92 7.29 -9.55
N ASP A 94 12.32 6.95 -8.42
CA ASP A 94 10.98 6.39 -8.37
C ASP A 94 9.96 7.31 -9.03
N HIS A 95 9.92 8.58 -8.66
CA HIS A 95 8.96 9.55 -9.19
C HIS A 95 9.08 9.72 -10.71
N LEU A 96 10.30 9.82 -11.24
CA LEU A 96 10.54 9.94 -12.67
C LEU A 96 9.99 8.71 -13.42
N TYR A 97 10.40 7.51 -13.03
CA TYR A 97 10.00 6.30 -13.74
C TYR A 97 8.57 5.85 -13.45
N MET A 98 7.99 6.26 -12.33
CA MET A 98 6.55 6.12 -12.09
C MET A 98 5.75 6.97 -13.08
N SER A 99 6.18 8.21 -13.36
CA SER A 99 5.56 9.07 -14.36
C SER A 99 5.66 8.46 -15.76
N VAL A 100 6.80 7.83 -16.09
CA VAL A 100 6.98 7.06 -17.33
C VAL A 100 5.99 5.89 -17.40
N CYS A 101 5.86 5.12 -16.34
CA CYS A 101 4.94 3.99 -16.29
C CYS A 101 3.49 4.43 -16.49
N GLN A 102 3.09 5.50 -15.82
CA GLN A 102 1.74 6.08 -15.98
C GLN A 102 1.50 6.59 -17.41
N ALA A 103 2.51 7.24 -18.03
CA ALA A 103 2.43 7.68 -19.41
C ALA A 103 2.23 6.53 -20.39
N MET A 104 2.96 5.44 -20.21
CA MET A 104 2.96 4.29 -21.12
C MET A 104 1.77 3.35 -20.93
N THR A 105 1.30 3.20 -19.70
CA THR A 105 0.33 2.15 -19.33
C THR A 105 -1.01 2.68 -18.80
N GLY A 106 -1.09 3.99 -18.52
CA GLY A 106 -2.26 4.62 -17.89
C GLY A 106 -2.37 4.34 -16.38
N ARG A 107 -1.42 3.63 -15.79
CA ARG A 107 -1.42 3.26 -14.35
C ARG A 107 0.00 3.15 -13.82
N GLY A 108 0.15 3.19 -12.51
CA GLY A 108 1.42 2.98 -11.80
C GLY A 108 1.23 2.13 -10.56
N GLY A 109 2.32 1.76 -9.92
CA GLY A 109 2.34 0.95 -8.69
C GLY A 109 3.67 0.24 -8.51
N TRP A 110 3.83 -0.38 -7.38
CA TRP A 110 5.00 -1.20 -7.05
C TRP A 110 4.61 -2.68 -6.96
N PRO A 111 5.57 -3.59 -7.36
CA PRO A 111 6.89 -3.29 -7.93
C PRO A 111 6.77 -2.54 -9.24
N LEU A 112 7.69 -1.60 -9.49
CA LEU A 112 7.77 -0.87 -10.75
C LEU A 112 8.88 -1.49 -11.61
N THR A 113 8.54 -1.90 -12.83
CA THR A 113 9.46 -2.52 -13.79
C THR A 113 9.65 -1.59 -14.98
N ILE A 114 10.88 -1.22 -15.25
CA ILE A 114 11.27 -0.37 -16.39
C ILE A 114 12.37 -1.05 -17.19
N ILE A 115 12.24 -1.04 -18.51
CA ILE A 115 13.36 -1.41 -19.39
C ILE A 115 13.80 -0.16 -20.13
N MET A 116 15.10 0.10 -20.06
CA MET A 116 15.69 1.34 -20.60
C MET A 116 17.03 1.08 -21.29
N THR A 117 17.47 2.03 -22.09
CA THR A 117 18.80 2.03 -22.71
C THR A 117 19.90 2.26 -21.64
N PRO A 118 21.19 2.01 -21.96
CA PRO A 118 22.30 2.42 -21.10
C PRO A 118 22.29 3.92 -20.76
N ASP A 119 21.75 4.76 -21.65
CA ASP A 119 21.58 6.20 -21.47
C ASP A 119 20.37 6.56 -20.58
N LYS A 120 19.75 5.59 -19.92
CA LYS A 120 18.60 5.75 -19.00
C LYS A 120 17.31 6.18 -19.69
N GLU A 121 17.16 5.92 -20.99
CA GLU A 121 15.97 6.24 -21.78
C GLU A 121 15.00 5.06 -21.78
N PRO A 122 13.81 5.19 -21.14
CA PRO A 122 12.88 4.08 -21.01
C PRO A 122 12.11 3.79 -22.32
N PHE A 123 11.96 2.51 -22.66
CA PHE A 123 11.19 2.07 -23.80
C PHE A 123 10.10 1.03 -23.48
N PHE A 124 10.11 0.49 -22.25
CA PHE A 124 9.06 -0.38 -21.72
C PHE A 124 8.85 -0.10 -20.24
N ALA A 125 7.59 -0.15 -19.82
CA ALA A 125 7.21 0.01 -18.41
C ALA A 125 6.06 -0.94 -18.04
N GLY A 126 6.02 -1.31 -16.79
CA GLY A 126 4.95 -2.07 -16.17
C GLY A 126 5.12 -2.15 -14.67
N THR A 127 4.22 -2.86 -14.02
CA THR A 127 4.29 -3.08 -12.57
C THR A 127 4.68 -4.53 -12.28
N TYR A 128 3.85 -5.29 -11.63
CA TYR A 128 4.06 -6.70 -11.32
C TYR A 128 3.92 -7.61 -12.56
N PHE A 129 4.86 -8.54 -12.71
CA PHE A 129 4.83 -9.63 -13.69
C PHE A 129 5.05 -10.97 -12.99
N PRO A 130 4.11 -11.94 -13.08
CA PRO A 130 4.28 -13.28 -12.55
C PRO A 130 5.39 -14.04 -13.29
N LYS A 131 5.89 -15.14 -12.73
CA LYS A 131 6.86 -16.01 -13.41
C LYS A 131 6.32 -16.53 -14.74
N THR A 132 5.10 -17.05 -14.73
CA THR A 132 4.40 -17.58 -15.92
C THR A 132 3.17 -16.73 -16.23
N GLY A 133 2.86 -16.58 -17.49
CA GLY A 133 1.71 -15.77 -17.92
C GLY A 133 0.38 -16.25 -17.35
N GLN A 134 -0.48 -15.30 -17.00
CA GLN A 134 -1.84 -15.53 -16.50
C GLN A 134 -2.86 -14.76 -17.35
N GLY A 135 -3.70 -15.47 -18.08
CA GLY A 135 -4.67 -14.86 -18.99
C GLY A 135 -3.99 -14.02 -20.08
N GLN A 136 -4.28 -12.72 -20.10
CA GLN A 136 -3.65 -11.78 -21.05
C GLN A 136 -2.37 -11.12 -20.52
N ARG A 137 -2.00 -11.36 -19.27
CA ARG A 137 -0.78 -10.82 -18.64
C ARG A 137 0.40 -11.73 -18.97
N PRO A 138 1.46 -11.24 -19.63
CA PRO A 138 2.67 -12.03 -19.86
C PRO A 138 3.38 -12.28 -18.54
N GLY A 139 4.04 -13.45 -18.43
CA GLY A 139 4.96 -13.72 -17.33
C GLY A 139 6.40 -13.38 -17.72
N MET A 140 7.30 -13.38 -16.71
CA MET A 140 8.72 -13.06 -16.88
C MET A 140 9.38 -13.97 -17.92
N LEU A 141 9.04 -15.28 -17.96
CA LEU A 141 9.59 -16.24 -18.92
C LEU A 141 9.24 -15.89 -20.39
N GLN A 142 8.16 -15.15 -20.64
CA GLN A 142 7.79 -14.69 -21.98
C GLN A 142 8.28 -13.25 -22.23
N LEU A 143 8.22 -12.43 -21.23
CA LEU A 143 8.55 -11.01 -21.32
C LEU A 143 10.03 -10.77 -21.61
N ILE A 144 10.94 -11.42 -20.84
CA ILE A 144 12.39 -11.26 -20.96
C ILE A 144 12.88 -11.58 -22.38
N PRO A 145 12.60 -12.74 -22.97
CA PRO A 145 13.04 -13.04 -24.33
C PRO A 145 12.45 -12.12 -25.39
N SER A 146 11.19 -11.66 -25.18
CA SER A 146 10.54 -10.73 -26.10
C SER A 146 11.23 -9.37 -26.13
N LEU A 147 11.58 -8.83 -24.96
CA LEU A 147 12.30 -7.56 -24.82
C LEU A 147 13.74 -7.65 -25.31
N ALA A 148 14.43 -8.76 -25.02
CA ALA A 148 15.76 -9.03 -25.55
C ALA A 148 15.77 -9.10 -27.09
N ASN A 149 14.79 -9.77 -27.69
CA ASN A 149 14.62 -9.80 -29.13
C ASN A 149 14.31 -8.42 -29.73
N ALA A 150 13.48 -7.62 -29.03
CA ALA A 150 13.19 -6.25 -29.46
C ALA A 150 14.46 -5.37 -29.43
N TRP A 151 15.29 -5.50 -28.39
CA TRP A 151 16.56 -4.79 -28.29
C TRP A 151 17.49 -5.05 -29.48
N VAL A 152 17.58 -6.31 -29.91
CA VAL A 152 18.46 -6.70 -31.02
C VAL A 152 17.88 -6.33 -32.39
N ASN A 153 16.56 -6.53 -32.60
CA ASN A 153 15.97 -6.54 -33.94
C ASN A 153 15.01 -5.37 -34.21
N LYS A 154 14.64 -4.54 -33.21
CA LYS A 154 13.59 -3.51 -33.35
C LYS A 154 14.02 -2.15 -32.83
N GLN A 155 15.26 -1.76 -33.08
CA GLN A 155 15.84 -0.51 -32.59
C GLN A 155 15.04 0.74 -33.00
N ASP A 156 14.43 0.75 -34.21
CA ASP A 156 13.63 1.87 -34.66
C ASP A 156 12.32 1.98 -33.86
N GLU A 157 11.68 0.86 -33.51
CA GLU A 157 10.48 0.85 -32.67
C GLU A 157 10.83 1.36 -31.24
N ILE A 158 11.99 0.95 -30.72
CA ILE A 158 12.50 1.40 -29.42
C ILE A 158 12.71 2.91 -29.42
N ARG A 159 13.38 3.47 -30.43
CA ARG A 159 13.59 4.93 -30.56
C ARG A 159 12.29 5.70 -30.59
N GLN A 160 11.32 5.24 -31.40
CA GLN A 160 10.00 5.87 -31.48
C GLN A 160 9.27 5.83 -30.13
N SER A 161 9.42 4.76 -29.33
CA SER A 161 8.86 4.67 -28.00
C SER A 161 9.50 5.68 -27.04
N ILE A 162 10.83 5.77 -27.07
CA ILE A 162 11.61 6.74 -26.27
C ILE A 162 11.19 8.17 -26.60
N ASP A 163 11.10 8.53 -27.89
CA ASP A 163 10.73 9.89 -28.31
C ASP A 163 9.35 10.27 -27.78
N LYS A 164 8.36 9.38 -27.88
CA LYS A 164 7.01 9.60 -27.35
C LYS A 164 7.01 9.81 -25.81
N VAL A 165 7.80 9.04 -25.09
CA VAL A 165 7.91 9.19 -23.63
C VAL A 165 8.58 10.51 -23.29
N LYS A 166 9.65 10.90 -23.99
CA LYS A 166 10.32 12.20 -23.82
C LYS A 166 9.37 13.37 -24.07
N ASP A 167 8.64 13.34 -25.18
CA ASP A 167 7.68 14.39 -25.52
C ASP A 167 6.62 14.54 -24.43
N TYR A 168 6.10 13.42 -23.93
CA TYR A 168 5.14 13.43 -22.82
C TYR A 168 5.75 14.01 -21.53
N LEU A 169 6.95 13.56 -21.14
CA LEU A 169 7.64 14.06 -19.94
C LEU A 169 7.95 15.57 -20.06
N ILE A 170 8.35 16.05 -21.24
CA ILE A 170 8.52 17.48 -21.49
C ILE A 170 7.19 18.21 -21.30
N GLN A 171 6.11 17.70 -21.87
CA GLN A 171 4.78 18.31 -21.80
C GLN A 171 4.29 18.43 -20.33
N ILE A 172 4.39 17.37 -19.52
CA ILE A 172 3.92 17.40 -18.13
C ILE A 172 4.82 18.23 -17.20
N ASN A 173 6.10 18.37 -17.54
CA ASN A 173 7.06 19.15 -16.76
C ASN A 173 7.21 20.60 -17.26
N THR A 174 6.62 20.95 -18.40
CA THR A 174 6.60 22.33 -18.89
C THR A 174 5.47 23.07 -18.18
N SER A 175 5.83 23.82 -17.14
CA SER A 175 4.87 24.72 -16.51
C SER A 175 4.69 25.96 -17.39
N THR A 176 3.53 26.10 -17.99
CA THR A 176 3.09 27.40 -18.49
C THR A 176 2.57 28.22 -17.31
N PRO A 177 2.90 29.53 -17.22
CA PRO A 177 2.25 30.39 -16.24
C PRO A 177 0.73 30.20 -16.38
N GLY A 178 0.08 29.79 -15.30
CA GLY A 178 -1.39 29.70 -15.26
C GLY A 178 -2.01 31.10 -15.23
N ASP A 179 -3.31 31.16 -15.42
CA ASP A 179 -4.11 32.34 -15.15
C ASP A 179 -4.03 32.73 -13.66
N GLU A 180 -4.47 33.94 -13.32
CA GLU A 180 -4.57 34.36 -11.92
C GLU A 180 -5.41 33.36 -11.14
N TRP A 181 -5.02 33.12 -9.88
CA TRP A 181 -5.78 32.24 -8.99
C TRP A 181 -7.23 32.72 -8.86
N ASP A 182 -8.19 31.85 -9.12
CA ASP A 182 -9.61 32.14 -9.04
C ASP A 182 -10.28 31.22 -8.01
N GLU A 183 -11.20 31.76 -7.26
CA GLU A 183 -12.07 31.04 -6.32
C GLU A 183 -12.89 29.94 -7.01
N ALA A 184 -13.17 30.07 -8.31
CA ALA A 184 -13.82 29.03 -9.11
C ALA A 184 -13.06 27.70 -9.08
N MET A 185 -11.73 27.72 -9.05
CA MET A 185 -10.90 26.51 -8.98
C MET A 185 -11.18 25.67 -7.75
N VAL A 186 -11.45 26.31 -6.60
CA VAL A 186 -11.78 25.63 -5.35
C VAL A 186 -13.18 25.00 -5.42
N LYS A 187 -14.13 25.68 -6.06
CA LYS A 187 -15.50 25.17 -6.29
C LYS A 187 -15.52 24.02 -7.30
N ASP A 188 -14.66 24.09 -8.32
CA ASP A 188 -14.49 23.01 -9.30
C ASP A 188 -13.87 21.77 -8.63
N ALA A 189 -12.87 21.93 -7.76
CA ALA A 189 -12.31 20.84 -6.98
C ALA A 189 -13.39 20.17 -6.11
N PHE A 190 -14.22 20.96 -5.39
CA PHE A 190 -15.35 20.41 -4.64
C PHE A 190 -16.32 19.63 -5.54
N THR A 191 -16.68 20.18 -6.68
CA THR A 191 -17.58 19.54 -7.65
C THR A 191 -17.01 18.22 -8.15
N HIS A 192 -15.72 18.17 -8.41
CA HIS A 192 -15.01 16.93 -8.79
C HIS A 192 -15.09 15.88 -7.69
N PHE A 193 -14.78 16.23 -6.44
CA PHE A 193 -14.90 15.28 -5.32
C PHE A 193 -16.35 14.83 -5.10
N ALA A 194 -17.31 15.73 -5.14
CA ALA A 194 -18.73 15.40 -5.00
C ALA A 194 -19.21 14.42 -6.08
N SER A 195 -18.70 14.54 -7.31
CA SER A 195 -19.05 13.64 -8.42
C SER A 195 -18.53 12.23 -8.27
N SER A 196 -17.41 12.04 -7.55
CA SER A 196 -16.75 10.75 -7.33
C SER A 196 -17.04 10.14 -5.95
N TYR A 197 -17.77 10.86 -5.08
CA TYR A 197 -18.06 10.44 -3.71
C TYR A 197 -18.97 9.21 -3.64
N ASP A 198 -18.64 8.27 -2.78
CA ASP A 198 -19.49 7.13 -2.44
C ASP A 198 -20.45 7.48 -1.28
N PRO A 199 -21.76 7.66 -1.55
CA PRO A 199 -22.70 8.08 -0.50
C PRO A 199 -23.07 6.97 0.49
N GLU A 200 -22.73 5.70 0.21
CA GLU A 200 -23.03 4.55 1.05
C GLU A 200 -21.95 4.32 2.12
N TYR A 201 -20.68 4.33 1.71
CA TYR A 201 -19.55 4.02 2.60
C TYR A 201 -18.52 5.15 2.71
N GLY A 202 -18.76 6.28 2.09
CA GLY A 202 -17.77 7.35 2.03
C GLY A 202 -16.57 7.01 1.14
N GLY A 203 -15.62 7.96 1.07
CA GLY A 203 -14.47 7.87 0.17
C GLY A 203 -14.81 8.28 -1.26
N PHE A 204 -13.81 8.24 -2.14
CA PHE A 204 -13.90 8.74 -3.50
C PHE A 204 -13.51 7.66 -4.50
N GLY A 205 -14.24 7.60 -5.61
CA GLY A 205 -13.99 6.61 -6.67
C GLY A 205 -14.51 5.21 -6.36
N ARG A 206 -13.88 4.22 -7.01
CA ARG A 206 -14.20 2.79 -6.87
C ARG A 206 -13.07 2.09 -6.10
N ALA A 207 -13.34 0.85 -5.66
CA ALA A 207 -12.29 -0.01 -5.11
C ALA A 207 -11.15 -0.28 -6.14
N PRO A 208 -9.89 -0.32 -5.70
CA PRO A 208 -9.44 -0.11 -4.32
C PRO A 208 -9.60 1.35 -3.87
N LYS A 209 -9.95 1.56 -2.59
CA LYS A 209 -10.13 2.89 -2.00
C LYS A 209 -8.94 3.28 -1.14
N PHE A 210 -8.34 4.43 -1.45
CA PHE A 210 -7.31 5.06 -0.62
C PHE A 210 -7.94 6.06 0.35
N PRO A 211 -7.37 6.26 1.54
CA PRO A 211 -7.86 7.24 2.53
C PRO A 211 -7.92 8.67 2.00
N SER A 212 -6.95 9.04 1.15
CA SER A 212 -6.81 10.36 0.52
C SER A 212 -7.03 11.53 1.50
N PRO A 213 -6.30 11.58 2.64
CA PRO A 213 -6.59 12.53 3.73
C PRO A 213 -6.46 13.99 3.31
N HIS A 214 -5.62 14.31 2.33
CA HIS A 214 -5.50 15.65 1.76
C HIS A 214 -6.81 16.14 1.11
N ASN A 215 -7.60 15.25 0.50
CA ASN A 215 -8.93 15.57 -0.03
C ASN A 215 -9.89 15.89 1.11
N LEU A 216 -9.83 15.12 2.19
CA LEU A 216 -10.67 15.31 3.38
C LEU A 216 -10.37 16.67 4.05
N ILE A 217 -9.09 17.01 4.19
CA ILE A 217 -8.64 18.29 4.75
C ILE A 217 -9.11 19.45 3.87
N LEU A 218 -9.01 19.35 2.56
CA LEU A 218 -9.53 20.37 1.65
C LEU A 218 -11.04 20.55 1.84
N LEU A 219 -11.81 19.46 1.90
CA LEU A 219 -13.27 19.51 2.07
C LEU A 219 -13.70 20.05 3.43
N LEU A 220 -12.94 19.77 4.51
CA LEU A 220 -13.18 20.38 5.83
C LEU A 220 -13.02 21.90 5.77
N ARG A 221 -11.95 22.38 5.16
CA ARG A 221 -11.71 23.82 4.98
C ARG A 221 -12.73 24.47 4.07
N TYR A 222 -13.11 23.78 2.97
CA TYR A 222 -14.18 24.21 2.09
C TYR A 222 -15.50 24.36 2.84
N SER A 223 -15.89 23.33 3.62
CA SER A 223 -17.13 23.36 4.41
C SER A 223 -17.19 24.55 5.36
N LYS A 224 -16.04 24.93 5.94
CA LYS A 224 -15.94 26.04 6.88
C LYS A 224 -15.99 27.39 6.18
N ILE A 225 -15.36 27.52 5.00
CA ILE A 225 -15.32 28.79 4.24
C ILE A 225 -16.69 29.09 3.62
N TYR A 226 -17.37 28.09 3.07
CA TYR A 226 -18.62 28.24 2.32
C TYR A 226 -19.87 27.82 3.10
N ASP A 227 -19.75 27.44 4.36
CA ASP A 227 -20.81 26.86 5.20
C ASP A 227 -21.51 25.64 4.52
N ASP A 228 -20.72 24.83 3.80
CA ASP A 228 -21.25 23.72 3.01
C ASP A 228 -21.34 22.43 3.82
N GLN A 229 -22.57 22.05 4.16
CA GLN A 229 -22.86 20.85 4.95
C GLN A 229 -22.68 19.56 4.17
N ASN A 230 -22.69 19.60 2.83
CA ASN A 230 -22.42 18.38 2.03
C ASN A 230 -20.95 18.02 2.07
N ALA A 231 -20.05 19.01 1.96
CA ALA A 231 -18.63 18.81 2.12
C ALA A 231 -18.30 18.20 3.49
N LEU A 232 -18.89 18.76 4.56
CA LEU A 232 -18.72 18.24 5.91
C LEU A 232 -19.23 16.81 6.05
N LYS A 233 -20.40 16.50 5.51
CA LYS A 233 -20.99 15.16 5.54
C LYS A 233 -20.12 14.14 4.79
N MET A 234 -19.56 14.51 3.64
CA MET A 234 -18.66 13.64 2.88
C MET A 234 -17.45 13.23 3.73
N VAL A 235 -16.86 14.16 4.45
CA VAL A 235 -15.72 13.90 5.32
C VAL A 235 -16.11 13.05 6.51
N ASP A 236 -17.14 13.46 7.26
CA ASP A 236 -17.57 12.76 8.48
C ASP A 236 -17.95 11.32 8.18
N THR A 237 -18.69 11.08 7.11
CA THR A 237 -19.04 9.73 6.66
C THR A 237 -17.80 8.90 6.29
N THR A 238 -16.85 9.47 5.57
CA THR A 238 -15.63 8.78 5.16
C THR A 238 -14.77 8.38 6.36
N LEU A 239 -14.49 9.33 7.25
CA LEU A 239 -13.72 9.09 8.47
C LEU A 239 -14.40 8.05 9.37
N HIS A 240 -15.72 8.13 9.49
CA HIS A 240 -16.52 7.18 10.28
C HIS A 240 -16.39 5.74 9.75
N TYR A 241 -16.63 5.52 8.46
CA TYR A 241 -16.55 4.16 7.90
C TYR A 241 -15.12 3.59 7.86
N MET A 242 -14.11 4.42 7.59
CA MET A 242 -12.71 3.98 7.71
C MET A 242 -12.38 3.50 9.14
N ARG A 243 -12.82 4.25 10.17
CA ARG A 243 -12.56 3.88 11.58
C ARG A 243 -13.31 2.61 12.00
N LEU A 244 -14.52 2.39 11.51
CA LEU A 244 -15.30 1.19 11.83
C LEU A 244 -14.85 -0.05 11.07
N GLY A 245 -14.34 0.11 9.84
CA GLY A 245 -13.92 -0.98 8.98
C GLY A 245 -12.64 -1.68 9.44
N GLY A 246 -12.25 -2.73 8.71
CA GLY A 246 -10.96 -3.39 8.89
C GLY A 246 -9.77 -2.55 8.40
N MET A 247 -10.06 -1.40 7.72
CA MET A 247 -9.07 -0.40 7.37
C MET A 247 -8.36 0.19 8.60
N PHE A 248 -8.99 0.18 9.77
CA PHE A 248 -8.38 0.48 11.06
C PHE A 248 -8.12 -0.82 11.84
N ASP A 249 -6.90 -1.00 12.31
CA ASP A 249 -6.57 -2.14 13.18
C ASP A 249 -7.27 -1.97 14.54
N GLN A 250 -8.36 -2.69 14.73
CA GLN A 250 -9.21 -2.60 15.93
C GLN A 250 -8.52 -3.11 17.19
N ILE A 251 -7.40 -3.80 17.06
CA ILE A 251 -6.64 -4.39 18.19
C ILE A 251 -5.39 -3.59 18.48
N GLY A 252 -4.52 -3.39 17.49
CA GLY A 252 -3.24 -2.71 17.64
C GLY A 252 -3.27 -1.22 17.34
N LEU A 253 -4.39 -0.71 16.85
CA LEU A 253 -4.58 0.67 16.42
C LEU A 253 -3.81 1.01 15.12
N GLY A 254 -3.99 2.24 14.63
CA GLY A 254 -3.42 2.68 13.36
C GLY A 254 -4.21 2.23 12.13
N PHE A 255 -4.01 2.93 11.02
CA PHE A 255 -4.67 2.66 9.75
C PHE A 255 -3.78 1.86 8.82
N HIS A 256 -4.37 0.90 8.12
CA HIS A 256 -3.78 0.25 6.97
C HIS A 256 -3.76 1.19 5.76
N ARG A 257 -3.01 0.82 4.71
CA ARG A 257 -2.69 1.70 3.60
C ARG A 257 -3.88 2.03 2.71
N TYR A 258 -4.65 1.03 2.29
CA TYR A 258 -5.85 1.19 1.47
C TYR A 258 -6.79 0.00 1.63
N SER A 259 -8.05 0.17 1.23
CA SER A 259 -9.03 -0.92 1.19
C SER A 259 -9.16 -1.47 -0.22
N THR A 260 -9.12 -2.79 -0.34
CA THR A 260 -9.33 -3.50 -1.62
C THR A 260 -10.80 -3.59 -1.98
N ASP A 261 -11.70 -3.38 -1.01
CA ASP A 261 -13.14 -3.35 -1.20
C ASP A 261 -13.74 -1.93 -1.03
N LYS A 262 -15.02 -1.78 -1.41
CA LYS A 262 -15.71 -0.50 -1.32
C LYS A 262 -16.13 -0.11 0.11
N ARG A 263 -16.15 -1.08 1.07
CA ARG A 263 -16.74 -0.94 2.41
C ARG A 263 -15.72 -0.65 3.50
N TRP A 264 -14.44 -0.52 3.14
CA TRP A 264 -13.32 -0.35 4.07
C TRP A 264 -13.09 -1.57 4.98
N LEU A 265 -13.52 -2.78 4.56
CA LEU A 265 -13.42 -3.99 5.36
C LEU A 265 -12.13 -4.76 5.13
N LEU A 266 -11.77 -5.03 3.87
CA LEU A 266 -10.58 -5.79 3.51
C LEU A 266 -9.45 -4.83 3.17
N PRO A 267 -8.48 -4.59 4.09
CA PRO A 267 -7.35 -3.72 3.80
C PRO A 267 -6.25 -4.47 3.06
N HIS A 268 -5.39 -3.73 2.37
CA HIS A 268 -4.00 -4.11 2.21
C HIS A 268 -3.30 -3.79 3.53
N PHE A 269 -2.74 -4.81 4.19
CA PHE A 269 -2.41 -4.77 5.62
C PHE A 269 -1.16 -3.94 5.98
N GLU A 270 -0.44 -3.41 5.01
CA GLU A 270 0.66 -2.47 5.23
C GLU A 270 0.19 -1.21 5.99
N LYS A 271 1.02 -0.69 6.89
CA LYS A 271 0.74 0.58 7.59
C LYS A 271 1.88 1.56 7.32
N MET A 272 1.56 2.67 6.65
CA MET A 272 2.53 3.69 6.28
C MET A 272 2.54 4.84 7.29
N LEU A 273 3.70 5.32 7.67
CA LEU A 273 3.83 6.48 8.56
C LEU A 273 3.13 7.73 8.00
N TYR A 274 3.27 7.98 6.70
CA TYR A 274 2.63 9.14 6.07
C TYR A 274 1.10 9.08 6.10
N ASP A 275 0.49 7.88 6.03
CA ASP A 275 -0.95 7.72 6.19
C ASP A 275 -1.39 8.03 7.62
N GLN A 276 -0.65 7.55 8.63
CA GLN A 276 -0.90 7.88 10.03
C GLN A 276 -0.82 9.39 10.25
N ALA A 277 0.24 10.03 9.77
CA ALA A 277 0.46 11.46 9.91
C ALA A 277 -0.69 12.28 9.28
N MET A 278 -1.00 12.02 8.02
CA MET A 278 -2.02 12.78 7.29
C MET A 278 -3.45 12.50 7.78
N LEU A 279 -3.75 11.27 8.19
CA LEU A 279 -5.04 10.94 8.79
C LEU A 279 -5.20 11.59 10.17
N SER A 280 -4.13 11.67 10.97
CA SER A 280 -4.20 12.40 12.24
C SER A 280 -4.59 13.87 12.03
N PHE A 281 -4.05 14.54 11.01
CA PHE A 281 -4.48 15.89 10.64
C PHE A 281 -5.95 15.94 10.26
N ALA A 282 -6.42 15.02 9.42
CA ALA A 282 -7.81 14.99 9.00
C ALA A 282 -8.77 14.81 10.19
N TYR A 283 -8.46 13.91 11.12
CA TYR A 283 -9.26 13.69 12.32
C TYR A 283 -9.23 14.89 13.28
N ILE A 284 -8.07 15.54 13.46
CA ILE A 284 -7.95 16.74 14.30
C ILE A 284 -8.75 17.90 13.71
N GLU A 285 -8.62 18.17 12.40
CA GLU A 285 -9.39 19.24 11.75
C GLU A 285 -10.89 18.91 11.77
N ALA A 286 -11.29 17.64 11.59
CA ALA A 286 -12.69 17.24 11.73
C ALA A 286 -13.23 17.49 13.15
N TYR A 287 -12.44 17.19 14.20
CA TYR A 287 -12.80 17.55 15.56
C TYR A 287 -12.95 19.05 15.76
N GLN A 288 -12.03 19.84 15.25
CA GLN A 288 -12.07 21.32 15.36
C GLN A 288 -13.30 21.94 14.67
N VAL A 289 -13.74 21.34 13.57
CA VAL A 289 -14.91 21.82 12.82
C VAL A 289 -16.23 21.35 13.45
N THR A 290 -16.29 20.11 13.94
CA THR A 290 -17.54 19.48 14.39
C THR A 290 -17.75 19.47 15.91
N GLY A 291 -16.67 19.56 16.70
CA GLY A 291 -16.71 19.32 18.14
C GLY A 291 -16.97 17.85 18.51
N ASN A 292 -16.94 16.92 17.57
CA ASN A 292 -17.21 15.50 17.80
C ASN A 292 -15.98 14.81 18.44
N GLU A 293 -16.06 14.48 19.73
CA GLU A 293 -14.99 13.85 20.50
C GLU A 293 -14.52 12.51 19.93
N SER A 294 -15.34 11.82 19.13
CA SER A 294 -14.90 10.59 18.49
C SER A 294 -13.72 10.81 17.54
N HIS A 295 -13.68 11.93 16.83
CA HIS A 295 -12.55 12.27 15.96
C HIS A 295 -11.27 12.54 16.77
N ALA A 296 -11.37 13.24 17.90
CA ALA A 296 -10.24 13.47 18.80
C ALA A 296 -9.71 12.14 19.40
N SER A 297 -10.61 11.20 19.71
CA SER A 297 -10.24 9.87 20.19
C SER A 297 -9.43 9.11 19.15
N VAL A 298 -9.88 9.08 17.89
CA VAL A 298 -9.16 8.40 16.80
C VAL A 298 -7.78 9.02 16.56
N ALA A 299 -7.65 10.34 16.61
CA ALA A 299 -6.34 10.99 16.51
C ALA A 299 -5.38 10.53 17.63
N ARG A 300 -5.87 10.41 18.88
CA ARG A 300 -5.07 9.88 19.99
C ARG A 300 -4.70 8.40 19.79
N GLU A 301 -5.62 7.60 19.24
CA GLU A 301 -5.35 6.19 18.91
C GLU A 301 -4.24 6.06 17.86
N ILE A 302 -4.25 6.90 16.82
CA ILE A 302 -3.17 6.97 15.82
C ILE A 302 -1.84 7.33 16.50
N PHE A 303 -1.80 8.36 17.34
CA PHE A 303 -0.57 8.75 18.04
C PHE A 303 -0.07 7.66 18.98
N ASN A 304 -0.97 6.96 19.69
CA ASN A 304 -0.57 5.84 20.54
C ASN A 304 0.11 4.73 19.74
N TYR A 305 -0.42 4.40 18.57
CA TYR A 305 0.18 3.44 17.66
C TYR A 305 1.57 3.91 17.19
N VAL A 306 1.67 5.12 16.66
CA VAL A 306 2.94 5.65 16.12
C VAL A 306 4.02 5.71 17.20
N LEU A 307 3.68 6.19 18.39
CA LEU A 307 4.64 6.32 19.51
C LEU A 307 5.06 4.97 20.09
N ARG A 308 4.21 3.95 20.02
CA ARG A 308 4.48 2.61 20.56
C ARG A 308 5.24 1.74 19.55
N ASP A 309 4.78 1.71 18.29
CA ASP A 309 5.20 0.70 17.30
C ASP A 309 6.10 1.28 16.19
N MET A 310 5.88 2.55 15.79
CA MET A 310 6.63 3.17 14.69
C MET A 310 7.77 4.09 15.16
N THR A 311 8.10 4.11 16.45
CA THR A 311 9.16 4.96 16.99
C THR A 311 10.36 4.11 17.39
N HIS A 312 11.52 4.39 16.81
CA HIS A 312 12.79 3.78 17.17
C HIS A 312 13.29 4.32 18.51
N GLU A 313 14.04 3.52 19.27
CA GLU A 313 14.60 3.91 20.57
C GLU A 313 15.49 5.17 20.54
N ASP A 314 16.15 5.42 19.41
CA ASP A 314 16.94 6.63 19.16
C ASP A 314 16.11 7.85 18.74
N GLY A 315 14.78 7.75 18.74
CA GLY A 315 13.83 8.86 18.48
C GLY A 315 13.46 9.10 17.02
N GLY A 316 13.94 8.29 16.08
CA GLY A 316 13.46 8.28 14.69
C GLY A 316 12.15 7.51 14.54
N PHE A 317 11.46 7.68 13.41
CA PHE A 317 10.28 6.90 13.08
C PHE A 317 10.59 5.90 11.97
N PHE A 318 10.01 4.70 12.06
CA PHE A 318 9.98 3.76 10.95
C PHE A 318 9.02 4.28 9.87
N SER A 319 9.36 4.05 8.60
CA SER A 319 8.56 4.52 7.45
C SER A 319 7.27 3.71 7.26
N ALA A 320 7.31 2.43 7.59
CA ALA A 320 6.18 1.52 7.39
C ALA A 320 6.25 0.29 8.32
N GLU A 321 5.11 -0.40 8.46
CA GLU A 321 4.98 -1.73 9.01
C GLU A 321 4.53 -2.67 7.88
N ASP A 322 5.19 -3.84 7.77
CA ASP A 322 4.98 -4.79 6.70
C ASP A 322 3.58 -5.42 6.76
N ALA A 323 2.98 -5.65 5.59
CA ALA A 323 1.73 -6.37 5.45
C ALA A 323 1.91 -7.89 5.67
N ASP A 324 3.12 -8.39 5.39
CA ASP A 324 3.43 -9.82 5.44
C ASP A 324 3.98 -10.23 6.80
N SER A 325 3.49 -11.33 7.32
CA SER A 325 4.10 -12.03 8.43
C SER A 325 4.06 -13.54 8.16
N GLU A 326 5.11 -14.25 8.53
CA GLU A 326 5.25 -15.70 8.29
C GLU A 326 5.14 -16.08 6.79
N GLY A 327 5.41 -15.12 5.89
CA GLY A 327 5.35 -15.29 4.44
C GLY A 327 3.96 -15.15 3.81
N GLU A 328 2.97 -14.70 4.56
CA GLU A 328 1.59 -14.47 4.10
C GLU A 328 1.08 -13.09 4.52
N GLU A 329 0.36 -12.40 3.61
CA GLU A 329 -0.26 -11.12 3.91
C GLU A 329 -1.38 -11.26 4.95
N GLY A 330 -1.38 -10.37 5.91
CA GLY A 330 -2.47 -10.20 6.89
C GLY A 330 -2.52 -11.24 8.00
N THR A 331 -1.68 -12.27 8.00
CA THR A 331 -1.70 -13.33 9.02
C THR A 331 -1.63 -12.79 10.45
N PHE A 332 -0.86 -11.73 10.67
CA PHE A 332 -0.75 -11.03 11.94
C PHE A 332 -2.04 -10.34 12.42
N TYR A 333 -2.95 -9.99 11.50
CA TYR A 333 -4.12 -9.15 11.78
C TYR A 333 -5.45 -9.90 11.81
N VAL A 334 -5.48 -11.14 11.33
CA VAL A 334 -6.71 -11.93 11.19
C VAL A 334 -6.84 -12.99 12.25
N TRP A 335 -8.07 -13.29 12.64
CA TRP A 335 -8.39 -14.14 13.77
C TRP A 335 -9.53 -15.10 13.48
N THR A 336 -9.55 -16.26 14.12
CA THR A 336 -10.72 -17.14 14.16
C THR A 336 -11.59 -16.81 15.37
N LYS A 337 -12.86 -17.24 15.34
CA LYS A 337 -13.76 -17.11 16.50
C LYS A 337 -13.27 -17.88 17.72
N ASP A 338 -12.67 -19.06 17.49
CA ASP A 338 -12.20 -19.93 18.55
C ASP A 338 -10.97 -19.36 19.26
N GLU A 339 -10.06 -18.71 18.56
CA GLU A 339 -8.93 -17.99 19.16
C GLU A 339 -9.39 -16.91 20.13
N LEU A 340 -10.40 -16.11 19.79
CA LEU A 340 -10.95 -15.13 20.71
C LEU A 340 -11.55 -15.77 21.98
N ILE A 341 -12.19 -16.93 21.83
CA ILE A 341 -12.77 -17.67 22.98
C ILE A 341 -11.66 -18.25 23.85
N GLU A 342 -10.60 -18.78 23.25
CA GLU A 342 -9.43 -19.34 23.97
C GLU A 342 -8.70 -18.27 24.78
N ILE A 343 -8.43 -17.11 24.17
CA ILE A 343 -7.67 -16.03 24.78
C ILE A 343 -8.48 -15.28 25.85
N LEU A 344 -9.74 -14.94 25.55
CA LEU A 344 -10.57 -14.06 26.37
C LEU A 344 -11.49 -14.81 27.35
N GLY A 345 -11.54 -16.14 27.25
CA GLY A 345 -12.53 -16.98 27.86
C GLY A 345 -13.89 -16.89 27.17
N ARG A 346 -14.73 -17.91 27.35
CA ARG A 346 -15.96 -18.11 26.59
C ARG A 346 -16.88 -16.89 26.58
N ARG A 347 -17.10 -16.26 27.74
CA ARG A 347 -18.03 -15.12 27.85
C ARG A 347 -17.56 -13.90 27.03
N ASN A 348 -16.33 -13.45 27.26
CA ASN A 348 -15.80 -12.26 26.61
C ASN A 348 -15.51 -12.56 25.13
N GLY A 349 -15.00 -13.76 24.80
CA GLY A 349 -14.81 -14.19 23.41
C GLY A 349 -16.10 -14.17 22.60
N GLU A 350 -17.21 -14.69 23.12
CA GLU A 350 -18.52 -14.61 22.46
C GLU A 350 -19.04 -13.17 22.28
N ILE A 351 -18.75 -12.28 23.24
CA ILE A 351 -19.06 -10.84 23.12
C ILE A 351 -18.22 -10.22 22.02
N MET A 352 -16.91 -10.42 22.05
CA MET A 352 -15.98 -9.82 21.09
C MET A 352 -16.17 -10.35 19.67
N ASN A 353 -16.49 -11.63 19.50
CA ASN A 353 -16.89 -12.18 18.19
C ASN A 353 -18.06 -11.40 17.55
N LYS A 354 -18.99 -10.93 18.37
CA LYS A 354 -20.13 -10.10 17.87
C LYS A 354 -19.74 -8.65 17.68
N VAL A 355 -18.95 -8.08 18.58
CA VAL A 355 -18.44 -6.70 18.48
C VAL A 355 -17.62 -6.53 17.23
N TYR A 356 -16.73 -7.50 16.93
CA TYR A 356 -15.84 -7.48 15.76
C TYR A 356 -16.45 -8.10 14.49
N GLY A 357 -17.72 -8.46 14.51
CA GLY A 357 -18.42 -8.98 13.32
C GLY A 357 -17.89 -10.32 12.80
N PHE A 358 -17.36 -11.18 13.67
CA PHE A 358 -16.76 -12.46 13.29
C PHE A 358 -17.83 -13.49 12.92
N THR A 359 -17.56 -14.23 11.86
CA THR A 359 -18.41 -15.33 11.36
C THR A 359 -17.64 -16.65 11.39
N ASP A 360 -18.35 -17.79 11.37
CA ASP A 360 -17.73 -19.12 11.32
C ASP A 360 -16.99 -19.36 9.98
N ALA A 361 -17.53 -18.82 8.89
CA ALA A 361 -16.91 -18.90 7.57
C ALA A 361 -15.69 -17.99 7.41
N GLY A 362 -15.54 -17.01 8.31
CA GLY A 362 -14.59 -15.91 8.15
C GLY A 362 -15.13 -14.79 7.26
N ASN A 363 -14.53 -13.61 7.37
CA ASN A 363 -14.77 -12.47 6.48
C ASN A 363 -13.52 -12.07 5.69
N PHE A 364 -12.41 -12.76 5.92
CA PHE A 364 -11.15 -12.59 5.21
C PHE A 364 -11.07 -13.56 4.03
N HIS A 365 -10.71 -13.02 2.86
CA HIS A 365 -10.40 -13.78 1.66
C HIS A 365 -8.98 -13.40 1.24
N ASP A 366 -8.11 -14.37 1.17
CA ASP A 366 -6.75 -14.18 0.67
C ASP A 366 -6.78 -13.69 -0.78
N GLU A 367 -6.13 -12.55 -1.07
CA GLU A 367 -6.16 -11.93 -2.41
C GLU A 367 -5.41 -12.75 -3.46
N ALA A 368 -4.35 -13.44 -3.08
CA ALA A 368 -3.53 -14.22 -4.00
C ALA A 368 -4.21 -15.53 -4.39
N THR A 369 -4.88 -16.21 -3.44
CA THR A 369 -5.49 -17.53 -3.64
C THR A 369 -7.01 -17.50 -3.79
N GLY A 370 -7.68 -16.44 -3.32
CA GLY A 370 -9.14 -16.34 -3.26
C GLY A 370 -9.81 -17.29 -2.26
N GLN A 371 -9.04 -17.93 -1.38
CA GLN A 371 -9.56 -18.92 -0.43
C GLN A 371 -10.13 -18.24 0.84
N THR A 372 -11.21 -18.84 1.35
CA THR A 372 -11.80 -18.53 2.66
C THR A 372 -11.20 -19.48 3.69
N THR A 373 -10.58 -18.94 4.74
CA THR A 373 -9.85 -19.76 5.73
C THR A 373 -10.53 -19.86 7.09
N GLY A 374 -11.76 -19.32 7.24
CA GLY A 374 -12.43 -19.16 8.54
C GLY A 374 -11.84 -18.01 9.39
N LYS A 375 -10.82 -17.32 8.87
CA LYS A 375 -10.22 -16.16 9.52
C LYS A 375 -11.05 -14.90 9.31
N ASN A 376 -11.02 -13.99 10.27
CA ASN A 376 -11.80 -12.76 10.27
C ASN A 376 -10.89 -11.56 10.52
N ILE A 377 -11.16 -10.47 9.80
CA ILE A 377 -10.64 -9.13 10.06
C ILE A 377 -11.57 -8.50 11.11
N PRO A 378 -11.05 -8.01 12.25
CA PRO A 378 -11.84 -7.25 13.21
C PRO A 378 -12.37 -5.95 12.60
N PHE A 379 -13.68 -5.72 12.65
CA PHE A 379 -14.32 -4.45 12.30
C PHE A 379 -15.44 -4.13 13.27
N LEU A 380 -15.80 -2.87 13.42
CA LEU A 380 -16.86 -2.47 14.33
C LEU A 380 -18.19 -2.26 13.57
N SER A 381 -19.27 -2.70 14.20
CA SER A 381 -20.61 -2.37 13.76
C SER A 381 -21.40 -1.78 14.92
N LEU A 382 -22.04 -0.65 14.71
CA LEU A 382 -22.80 0.03 15.75
C LEU A 382 -24.07 -0.73 16.16
N GLN A 383 -24.69 -1.45 15.23
CA GLN A 383 -25.92 -2.17 15.49
C GLN A 383 -25.73 -3.36 16.45
N PRO A 384 -24.74 -4.25 16.24
CA PRO A 384 -24.46 -5.32 17.18
C PRO A 384 -24.14 -4.86 18.59
N GLN A 385 -23.46 -3.71 18.75
CA GLN A 385 -23.15 -3.17 20.08
C GLN A 385 -24.41 -2.76 20.83
N LYS A 386 -25.37 -2.07 20.18
CA LYS A 386 -26.67 -1.71 20.77
C LYS A 386 -27.48 -2.96 21.14
N ASP A 387 -27.52 -3.94 20.25
CA ASP A 387 -28.22 -5.20 20.48
C ASP A 387 -27.60 -5.99 21.63
N LEU A 388 -26.25 -5.95 21.76
CA LEU A 388 -25.53 -6.59 22.87
C LEU A 388 -25.86 -5.93 24.22
N ILE A 389 -25.89 -4.61 24.28
CA ILE A 389 -26.26 -3.87 25.48
C ILE A 389 -27.67 -4.31 25.97
N ILE A 390 -28.62 -4.36 25.04
CA ILE A 390 -29.99 -4.80 25.33
C ILE A 390 -30.02 -6.27 25.75
N LYS A 391 -29.40 -7.15 24.98
CA LYS A 391 -29.43 -8.61 25.19
C LYS A 391 -28.74 -9.04 26.47
N LEU A 392 -27.64 -8.37 26.83
CA LEU A 392 -26.88 -8.68 28.03
C LEU A 392 -27.39 -7.95 29.28
N GLY A 393 -28.31 -6.98 29.10
CA GLY A 393 -28.82 -6.17 30.20
C GLY A 393 -27.73 -5.34 30.92
N ILE A 394 -26.70 -4.94 30.20
CA ILE A 394 -25.59 -4.15 30.74
C ILE A 394 -25.65 -2.69 30.29
N LYS A 395 -24.96 -1.81 31.01
CA LYS A 395 -24.80 -0.42 30.58
C LYS A 395 -23.73 -0.31 29.50
N SER A 396 -23.79 0.74 28.67
CA SER A 396 -22.81 1.01 27.61
C SER A 396 -21.37 1.02 28.16
N ASN A 397 -21.12 1.76 29.24
CA ASN A 397 -19.80 1.83 29.86
C ASN A 397 -19.22 0.49 30.33
N LYS A 398 -20.08 -0.49 30.63
CA LYS A 398 -19.62 -1.85 30.95
C LYS A 398 -19.21 -2.62 29.71
N LEU A 399 -19.90 -2.43 28.58
CA LEU A 399 -19.49 -2.98 27.29
C LEU A 399 -18.16 -2.35 26.84
N ASP A 400 -18.02 -1.03 26.99
CA ASP A 400 -16.79 -0.30 26.64
C ASP A 400 -15.59 -0.84 27.45
N SER A 401 -15.74 -1.09 28.76
CA SER A 401 -14.70 -1.74 29.58
C SER A 401 -14.34 -3.14 29.08
N ILE A 402 -15.36 -3.96 28.70
CA ILE A 402 -15.10 -5.31 28.19
C ILE A 402 -14.32 -5.24 26.86
N ILE A 403 -14.70 -4.33 25.98
CA ILE A 403 -14.00 -4.13 24.69
C ILE A 403 -12.55 -3.75 24.93
N GLU A 404 -12.28 -2.76 25.78
CA GLU A 404 -10.93 -2.27 26.01
C GLU A 404 -10.04 -3.31 26.71
N GLU A 405 -10.54 -3.95 27.78
CA GLU A 405 -9.83 -5.03 28.47
C GLU A 405 -9.52 -6.22 27.52
N SER A 406 -10.48 -6.57 26.66
CA SER A 406 -10.31 -7.65 25.67
C SER A 406 -9.32 -7.25 24.58
N ARG A 407 -9.39 -6.01 24.07
CA ARG A 407 -8.46 -5.46 23.09
C ARG A 407 -7.02 -5.55 23.59
N GLU A 408 -6.77 -5.12 24.84
CA GLU A 408 -5.44 -5.19 25.45
C GLU A 408 -4.94 -6.63 25.62
N GLN A 409 -5.81 -7.59 25.95
CA GLN A 409 -5.43 -8.99 26.05
C GLN A 409 -5.07 -9.58 24.67
N LEU A 410 -5.87 -9.30 23.66
CA LEU A 410 -5.60 -9.72 22.27
C LEU A 410 -4.31 -9.09 21.74
N PHE A 411 -4.09 -7.81 22.03
CA PHE A 411 -2.86 -7.12 21.63
C PHE A 411 -1.61 -7.74 22.26
N LYS A 412 -1.67 -8.12 23.52
CA LYS A 412 -0.53 -8.78 24.21
C LYS A 412 -0.28 -10.21 23.72
N TYR A 413 -1.31 -10.87 23.20
CA TYR A 413 -1.22 -12.22 22.64
C TYR A 413 -0.64 -12.20 21.22
N ARG A 414 -1.05 -11.23 20.43
CA ARG A 414 -0.55 -10.99 19.08
C ARG A 414 0.92 -10.63 19.04
#